data_e728fcc66e4a0ec52e5249c1b3328a61
#
_entry.id   e728fcc66e4a0ec52e5249c1b3328a61
#
_cell.length_a   1.000
_cell.length_b   1.000
_cell.length_c   1.000
_cell.angle_alpha   90.00
_cell.angle_beta   90.00
_cell.angle_gamma   90.00
#
_symmetry.space_group_name_H-M   'P 1'
#
loop_
_entity.id
_entity.type
_entity.pdbx_description
1 polymer ?
#
loop_
_entity_poly.entity_id
_entity_poly.type
_entity_poly.pdbx_seq_one_letter_code
_entity_poly.pdbx_strand_id
1 'polypeptide(L)'
;HLAHRRQRQMCIRDRYEAIEQSDKVIFVVDKKFGLSPYDKAIANIVRKSGKRSLLVINKIDVKTDEGIEIFYELGFDDFVTVSAEHNLNIDTLVEKIFEDIKEDEKDDAHKIPRISIIGKPNVGKSSSINTILKEDKMIVSDIPGTTIDSVDTRVEFKGKQYIFADTAGIRRKNKTTE
;
A
#
# COMPACT_ATOMS: atom_id res chain seq x y z
N HIS A 1 -0.92 -29.85 -6.47
CA HIS A 1 -1.55 -28.86 -7.39
C HIS A 1 -2.83 -28.20 -6.84
N LEU A 2 -3.67 -28.92 -6.07
CA LEU A 2 -4.92 -28.37 -5.52
C LEU A 2 -4.69 -27.40 -4.35
N ALA A 3 -3.69 -27.63 -3.50
CA ALA A 3 -3.37 -26.75 -2.38
C ALA A 3 -2.89 -25.36 -2.85
N HIS A 4 -2.07 -25.30 -3.91
CA HIS A 4 -1.62 -24.04 -4.50
C HIS A 4 -2.75 -23.25 -5.20
N ARG A 5 -3.77 -23.93 -5.74
CA ARG A 5 -4.96 -23.26 -6.30
C ARG A 5 -5.81 -22.63 -5.21
N ARG A 6 -6.04 -23.33 -4.08
CA ARG A 6 -6.81 -22.78 -2.94
C ARG A 6 -6.11 -21.59 -2.29
N GLN A 7 -4.79 -21.66 -2.12
CA GLN A 7 -4.00 -20.55 -1.58
C GLN A 7 -4.02 -19.32 -2.51
N ARG A 8 -3.96 -19.51 -3.84
CA ARG A 8 -4.09 -18.40 -4.81
C ARG A 8 -5.49 -17.78 -4.80
N GLN A 9 -6.55 -18.57 -4.67
CA GLN A 9 -7.92 -18.06 -4.61
C GLN A 9 -8.21 -17.29 -3.30
N MET A 10 -7.71 -17.77 -2.16
CA MET A 10 -7.81 -17.05 -0.89
C MET A 10 -7.10 -15.68 -0.98
N CYS A 11 -5.87 -15.62 -1.48
CA CYS A 11 -5.14 -14.35 -1.63
C CYS A 11 -5.82 -13.34 -2.56
N ILE A 12 -6.53 -13.78 -3.59
CA ILE A 12 -7.25 -12.88 -4.52
C ILE A 12 -8.51 -12.34 -3.85
N ARG A 13 -9.28 -13.18 -3.16
CA ARG A 13 -10.51 -12.79 -2.46
C ARG A 13 -10.25 -11.78 -1.36
N ASP A 14 -9.23 -12.04 -0.52
CA ASP A 14 -8.83 -11.13 0.57
C ASP A 14 -8.45 -9.74 0.04
N ARG A 15 -7.88 -9.69 -1.17
CA ARG A 15 -7.54 -8.42 -1.83
C ARG A 15 -8.73 -7.68 -2.38
N TYR A 16 -9.73 -8.39 -2.89
CA TYR A 16 -10.99 -7.76 -3.28
C TYR A 16 -11.64 -7.06 -2.09
N GLU A 17 -11.72 -7.74 -0.95
CA GLU A 17 -12.28 -7.17 0.28
C GLU A 17 -11.47 -5.94 0.75
N ALA A 18 -10.14 -6.02 0.72
CA ALA A 18 -9.28 -4.90 1.08
C ALA A 18 -9.48 -3.70 0.14
N ILE A 19 -9.58 -3.93 -1.17
CA ILE A 19 -9.82 -2.88 -2.16
C ILE A 19 -11.21 -2.25 -1.96
N GLU A 20 -12.24 -3.06 -1.79
CA GLU A 20 -13.62 -2.58 -1.60
C GLU A 20 -13.77 -1.69 -0.36
N GLN A 21 -13.09 -2.04 0.73
CA GLN A 21 -13.11 -1.30 1.99
C GLN A 21 -12.22 -0.07 2.01
N SER A 22 -11.44 0.17 0.95
CA SER A 22 -10.48 1.27 0.91
C SER A 22 -11.02 2.48 0.18
N ASP A 23 -10.57 3.66 0.61
CA ASP A 23 -10.77 4.93 -0.10
C ASP A 23 -9.62 5.18 -1.08
N LYS A 24 -8.43 4.66 -0.78
CA LYS A 24 -7.26 4.66 -1.68
C LYS A 24 -6.51 3.34 -1.62
N VAL A 25 -5.99 2.90 -2.76
CA VAL A 25 -5.23 1.66 -2.90
C VAL A 25 -3.80 1.97 -3.34
N ILE A 26 -2.83 1.50 -2.59
CA ILE A 26 -1.42 1.58 -2.95
C ILE A 26 -0.99 0.22 -3.47
N PHE A 27 -0.67 0.15 -4.77
CA PHE A 27 -0.24 -1.09 -5.41
C PHE A 27 1.27 -1.13 -5.55
N VAL A 28 1.93 -2.02 -4.80
CA VAL A 28 3.40 -2.13 -4.77
C VAL A 28 3.88 -3.26 -5.66
N VAL A 29 4.81 -2.95 -6.56
CA VAL A 29 5.50 -3.90 -7.43
C VAL A 29 7.02 -3.84 -7.21
N ASP A 30 7.73 -4.88 -7.64
CA ASP A 30 9.17 -5.04 -7.45
C ASP A 30 9.90 -4.84 -8.78
N LYS A 31 10.70 -3.79 -8.91
CA LYS A 31 11.49 -3.51 -10.12
C LYS A 31 12.48 -4.62 -10.43
N LYS A 32 13.15 -5.17 -9.41
CA LYS A 32 14.18 -6.21 -9.60
C LYS A 32 13.60 -7.51 -10.11
N PHE A 33 12.39 -7.85 -9.66
CA PHE A 33 11.69 -9.05 -10.12
C PHE A 33 11.07 -8.86 -11.51
N GLY A 34 10.77 -7.61 -11.87
CA GLY A 34 10.03 -7.28 -13.09
C GLY A 34 8.54 -7.59 -13.01
N LEU A 35 7.85 -7.42 -14.13
CA LEU A 35 6.41 -7.55 -14.23
C LEU A 35 5.99 -9.03 -14.38
N SER A 36 5.06 -9.47 -13.56
CA SER A 36 4.53 -10.84 -13.60
C SER A 36 3.05 -10.87 -14.04
N PRO A 37 2.55 -12.01 -14.55
CA PRO A 37 1.12 -12.19 -14.84
C PRO A 37 0.22 -11.93 -13.63
N TYR A 38 0.72 -12.18 -12.43
CA TYR A 38 0.01 -11.91 -11.19
C TYR A 38 -0.14 -10.40 -10.93
N ASP A 39 0.90 -9.61 -11.20
CA ASP A 39 0.83 -8.15 -11.08
C ASP A 39 -0.19 -7.58 -12.07
N LYS A 40 -0.23 -8.08 -13.31
CA LYS A 40 -1.24 -7.71 -14.32
C LYS A 40 -2.66 -8.04 -13.86
N ALA A 41 -2.86 -9.21 -13.24
CA ALA A 41 -4.17 -9.61 -12.72
C ALA A 41 -4.64 -8.68 -11.58
N ILE A 42 -3.76 -8.36 -10.64
CA ILE A 42 -4.07 -7.43 -9.52
C ILE A 42 -4.33 -6.02 -10.06
N ALA A 43 -3.50 -5.52 -10.96
CA ALA A 43 -3.69 -4.21 -11.60
C ALA A 43 -5.08 -4.09 -12.24
N ASN A 44 -5.51 -5.14 -12.94
CA ASN A 44 -6.83 -5.17 -13.56
C ASN A 44 -7.98 -5.10 -12.51
N ILE A 45 -7.82 -5.79 -11.38
CA ILE A 45 -8.78 -5.72 -10.27
C ILE A 45 -8.84 -4.30 -9.70
N VAL A 46 -7.69 -3.68 -9.42
CA VAL A 46 -7.61 -2.32 -8.87
C VAL A 46 -8.26 -1.32 -9.80
N ARG A 47 -7.94 -1.37 -11.10
CA ARG A 47 -8.54 -0.46 -12.09
C ARG A 47 -10.06 -0.63 -12.21
N LYS A 48 -10.55 -1.89 -12.21
CA LYS A 48 -11.99 -2.17 -12.27
C LYS A 48 -12.76 -1.74 -11.04
N SER A 49 -12.10 -1.61 -9.90
CA SER A 49 -12.74 -1.16 -8.66
C SER A 49 -13.13 0.32 -8.70
N GLY A 50 -12.56 1.11 -9.62
CA GLY A 50 -12.76 2.56 -9.69
C GLY A 50 -12.20 3.33 -8.50
N LYS A 51 -11.48 2.66 -7.59
CA LYS A 51 -10.85 3.30 -6.43
C LYS A 51 -9.65 4.14 -6.86
N ARG A 52 -9.39 5.21 -6.13
CA ARG A 52 -8.14 5.96 -6.29
C ARG A 52 -6.97 5.05 -6.03
N SER A 53 -6.00 5.06 -6.90
CA SER A 53 -4.87 4.14 -6.82
C SER A 53 -3.57 4.80 -7.20
N LEU A 54 -2.50 4.40 -6.51
CA LEU A 54 -1.13 4.81 -6.76
C LEU A 54 -0.29 3.55 -6.99
N LEU A 55 0.42 3.50 -8.11
CA LEU A 55 1.40 2.45 -8.38
C LEU A 55 2.74 2.81 -7.73
N VAL A 56 3.28 1.93 -6.92
CA VAL A 56 4.59 2.08 -6.29
C VAL A 56 5.55 1.05 -6.86
N ILE A 57 6.55 1.51 -7.60
CA ILE A 57 7.62 0.67 -8.15
C ILE A 57 8.79 0.71 -7.15
N ASN A 58 8.89 -0.34 -6.34
CA ASN A 58 9.88 -0.43 -5.27
C ASN A 58 11.15 -1.16 -5.71
N LYS A 59 12.17 -1.08 -4.89
CA LYS A 59 13.52 -1.65 -5.07
C LYS A 59 14.32 -1.03 -6.20
N ILE A 60 14.21 0.29 -6.33
CA ILE A 60 15.07 1.07 -7.20
C ILE A 60 16.38 1.34 -6.49
N ASP A 61 17.47 0.83 -7.02
CA ASP A 61 18.81 0.98 -6.40
C ASP A 61 19.52 2.27 -6.78
N VAL A 62 19.14 2.85 -7.91
CA VAL A 62 19.74 4.08 -8.45
C VAL A 62 18.61 5.03 -8.86
N LYS A 63 18.84 6.33 -8.74
CA LYS A 63 17.90 7.39 -9.19
C LYS A 63 17.77 7.43 -10.73
N THR A 64 17.69 6.27 -11.36
CA THR A 64 17.47 6.14 -12.79
C THR A 64 16.12 5.47 -13.03
N ASP A 65 15.35 6.06 -13.92
CA ASP A 65 14.06 5.51 -14.33
C ASP A 65 14.19 4.40 -15.38
N GLU A 66 15.41 3.94 -15.66
CA GLU A 66 15.66 2.87 -16.63
C GLU A 66 14.95 1.57 -16.24
N GLY A 67 14.24 0.98 -17.19
CA GLY A 67 13.53 -0.32 -17.02
C GLY A 67 12.23 -0.24 -16.24
N ILE A 68 11.66 0.96 -16.03
CA ILE A 68 10.33 1.11 -15.45
C ILE A 68 9.23 1.08 -16.51
N GLU A 69 9.58 1.23 -17.79
CA GLU A 69 8.65 1.32 -18.91
C GLU A 69 7.73 0.10 -19.00
N ILE A 70 8.22 -1.07 -18.60
CA ILE A 70 7.44 -2.31 -18.55
C ILE A 70 6.23 -2.18 -17.63
N PHE A 71 6.30 -1.35 -16.58
CA PHE A 71 5.20 -1.18 -15.62
C PHE A 71 4.09 -0.27 -16.14
N TYR A 72 4.31 0.48 -17.24
CA TYR A 72 3.25 1.25 -17.89
C TYR A 72 2.15 0.35 -18.46
N GLU A 73 2.47 -0.92 -18.76
CA GLU A 73 1.46 -1.92 -19.16
C GLU A 73 0.40 -2.18 -18.07
N LEU A 74 0.68 -1.82 -16.82
CA LEU A 74 -0.30 -1.94 -15.73
C LEU A 74 -1.43 -0.91 -15.82
N GLY A 75 -1.24 0.18 -16.61
CA GLY A 75 -2.26 1.17 -16.92
C GLY A 75 -2.69 2.02 -15.72
N PHE A 76 -1.73 2.46 -14.91
CA PHE A 76 -1.93 3.46 -13.87
C PHE A 76 -1.47 4.82 -14.35
N ASP A 77 -2.29 5.84 -14.16
CA ASP A 77 -1.97 7.22 -14.52
C ASP A 77 -0.97 7.86 -13.56
N ASP A 78 -0.98 7.42 -12.29
CA ASP A 78 -0.10 7.93 -11.25
C ASP A 78 0.79 6.82 -10.69
N PHE A 79 2.09 7.08 -10.65
CA PHE A 79 3.07 6.16 -10.07
C PHE A 79 4.22 6.92 -9.38
N VAL A 80 4.93 6.20 -8.52
CA VAL A 80 6.16 6.67 -7.89
C VAL A 80 7.18 5.53 -7.82
N THR A 81 8.43 5.88 -8.05
CA THR A 81 9.58 4.97 -7.95
C THR A 81 10.28 5.17 -6.61
N VAL A 82 10.49 4.11 -5.85
CA VAL A 82 11.07 4.21 -4.51
C VAL A 82 12.09 3.11 -4.21
N SER A 83 12.92 3.35 -3.22
CA SER A 83 13.64 2.29 -2.52
C SER A 83 13.33 2.39 -1.02
N ALA A 84 12.43 1.53 -0.55
CA ALA A 84 12.08 1.49 0.87
C ALA A 84 13.26 1.07 1.76
N GLU A 85 14.18 0.26 1.24
CA GLU A 85 15.39 -0.18 1.92
C GLU A 85 16.41 0.96 2.09
N HIS A 86 16.54 1.82 1.06
CA HIS A 86 17.52 2.91 1.03
C HIS A 86 16.90 4.27 1.30
N ASN A 87 15.66 4.33 1.70
CA ASN A 87 14.91 5.58 1.98
C ASN A 87 14.91 6.57 0.79
N LEU A 88 14.85 6.04 -0.45
CA LEU A 88 14.84 6.87 -1.66
C LEU A 88 13.40 7.21 -2.08
N ASN A 89 13.14 8.49 -2.34
CA ASN A 89 11.84 9.04 -2.79
C ASN A 89 10.66 8.76 -1.84
N ILE A 90 10.92 8.49 -0.56
CA ILE A 90 9.86 8.23 0.42
C ILE A 90 9.05 9.49 0.70
N ASP A 91 9.66 10.66 0.74
CA ASP A 91 8.96 11.95 0.88
C ASP A 91 7.91 12.12 -0.22
N THR A 92 8.31 11.87 -1.48
CA THR A 92 7.41 11.93 -2.64
C THR A 92 6.30 10.91 -2.53
N LEU A 93 6.61 9.69 -2.07
CA LEU A 93 5.61 8.65 -1.82
C LEU A 93 4.58 9.11 -0.80
N VAL A 94 5.03 9.65 0.34
CA VAL A 94 4.16 10.15 1.41
C VAL A 94 3.23 11.24 0.88
N GLU A 95 3.76 12.25 0.20
CA GLU A 95 2.93 13.31 -0.37
C GLU A 95 1.87 12.76 -1.34
N LYS A 96 2.26 11.87 -2.27
CA LYS A 96 1.34 11.27 -3.25
C LYS A 96 0.29 10.35 -2.61
N ILE A 97 0.60 9.67 -1.51
CA ILE A 97 -0.38 8.85 -0.81
C ILE A 97 -1.56 9.70 -0.32
N PHE A 98 -1.30 10.90 0.18
CA PHE A 98 -2.31 11.74 0.83
C PHE A 98 -2.86 12.87 -0.06
N GLU A 99 -2.25 13.13 -1.23
CA GLU A 99 -2.57 14.27 -2.10
C GLU A 99 -4.05 14.33 -2.54
N ASP A 100 -4.63 13.18 -2.89
CA ASP A 100 -5.95 13.12 -3.51
C ASP A 100 -7.07 12.59 -2.59
N ILE A 101 -6.79 12.41 -1.32
CA ILE A 101 -7.79 11.91 -0.39
C ILE A 101 -8.68 13.09 0.03
N LYS A 102 -9.80 13.29 -0.69
CA LYS A 102 -10.83 14.26 -0.31
C LYS A 102 -11.63 13.70 0.87
N GLU A 103 -11.88 14.53 1.85
CA GLU A 103 -12.98 14.32 2.77
C GLU A 103 -14.28 14.43 1.96
N ASP A 104 -15.08 13.40 1.94
CA ASP A 104 -16.42 13.49 1.39
C ASP A 104 -17.23 14.43 2.29
N GLU A 105 -17.43 15.67 1.83
CA GLU A 105 -18.19 16.70 2.56
C GLU A 105 -19.68 16.35 2.72
N LYS A 106 -20.13 15.21 2.16
CA LYS A 106 -21.57 14.96 1.99
C LYS A 106 -22.20 13.87 2.84
N ASP A 107 -21.47 12.95 3.49
CA ASP A 107 -22.20 11.86 4.17
C ASP A 107 -21.59 11.24 5.44
N ASP A 108 -20.49 11.65 5.95
CA ASP A 108 -20.07 11.24 7.31
C ASP A 108 -18.87 12.07 7.79
N ALA A 109 -19.14 13.14 8.50
CA ALA A 109 -18.14 14.02 9.12
C ALA A 109 -17.17 13.29 10.10
N HIS A 110 -17.26 11.93 10.17
CA HIS A 110 -16.47 11.09 11.07
C HIS A 110 -15.79 9.89 10.41
N LYS A 111 -15.89 9.70 9.08
CA LYS A 111 -15.24 8.57 8.43
C LYS A 111 -13.77 8.86 8.14
N ILE A 112 -12.89 8.24 8.92
CA ILE A 112 -11.44 8.31 8.69
C ILE A 112 -11.10 7.53 7.41
N PRO A 113 -10.46 8.16 6.39
CA PRO A 113 -10.13 7.49 5.14
C PRO A 113 -9.21 6.28 5.35
N ARG A 114 -9.51 5.20 4.63
CA ARG A 114 -8.77 3.93 4.69
C ARG A 114 -7.88 3.76 3.48
N ILE A 115 -6.63 3.41 3.71
CA ILE A 115 -5.61 3.19 2.70
C ILE A 115 -5.17 1.74 2.78
N SER A 116 -5.34 0.97 1.72
CA SER A 116 -4.83 -0.40 1.63
C SER A 116 -3.56 -0.47 0.80
N ILE A 117 -2.60 -1.28 1.26
CA ILE A 117 -1.37 -1.54 0.53
C ILE A 117 -1.38 -2.98 0.06
N ILE A 118 -1.39 -3.17 -1.23
CA ILE A 118 -1.47 -4.47 -1.90
C ILE A 118 -0.26 -4.72 -2.80
N GLY A 119 -0.03 -5.96 -3.15
CA GLY A 119 1.08 -6.40 -3.99
C GLY A 119 1.46 -7.84 -3.66
N LYS A 120 2.35 -8.44 -4.45
CA LYS A 120 2.87 -9.79 -4.17
C LYS A 120 3.58 -9.87 -2.81
N PRO A 121 3.78 -11.09 -2.27
CA PRO A 121 4.75 -11.30 -1.20
C PRO A 121 6.14 -10.78 -1.59
N ASN A 122 6.88 -10.23 -0.63
CA ASN A 122 8.27 -9.79 -0.78
C ASN A 122 8.55 -8.64 -1.75
N VAL A 123 7.53 -7.92 -2.26
CA VAL A 123 7.73 -6.69 -3.05
C VAL A 123 8.15 -5.50 -2.19
N GLY A 124 8.10 -5.63 -0.86
CA GLY A 124 8.50 -4.58 0.08
C GLY A 124 7.35 -3.78 0.67
N LYS A 125 6.11 -4.30 0.69
CA LYS A 125 4.96 -3.62 1.33
C LYS A 125 5.24 -3.24 2.79
N SER A 126 5.70 -4.21 3.59
CA SER A 126 6.02 -3.98 4.99
C SER A 126 7.16 -2.99 5.18
N SER A 127 8.18 -3.07 4.33
CA SER A 127 9.30 -2.13 4.35
C SER A 127 8.85 -0.72 3.98
N SER A 128 8.01 -0.59 2.95
CA SER A 128 7.46 0.71 2.55
C SER A 128 6.64 1.35 3.66
N ILE A 129 5.73 0.58 4.29
CA ILE A 129 4.92 1.11 5.39
C ILE A 129 5.82 1.50 6.58
N ASN A 130 6.77 0.63 6.97
CA ASN A 130 7.65 0.94 8.09
C ASN A 130 8.48 2.20 7.85
N THR A 131 8.92 2.42 6.61
CA THR A 131 9.67 3.62 6.24
C THR A 131 8.76 4.85 6.24
N ILE A 132 7.55 4.76 5.68
CA ILE A 132 6.55 5.83 5.72
C ILE A 132 6.22 6.23 7.16
N LEU A 133 6.00 5.26 8.05
CA LEU A 133 5.65 5.52 9.46
C LEU A 133 6.79 6.14 10.28
N LYS A 134 8.02 6.09 9.79
CA LYS A 134 9.20 6.71 10.42
C LYS A 134 9.46 8.14 9.95
N GLU A 135 8.76 8.60 8.91
CA GLU A 135 8.90 9.97 8.44
C GLU A 135 8.45 10.97 9.53
N ASP A 136 9.19 12.04 9.71
CA ASP A 136 8.93 13.07 10.75
C ASP A 136 7.55 13.74 10.60
N LYS A 137 6.98 13.69 9.39
CA LYS A 137 5.65 14.23 9.09
C LYS A 137 4.50 13.31 9.50
N MET A 138 4.80 12.08 9.95
CA MET A 138 3.81 11.06 10.30
C MET A 138 3.70 10.91 11.81
N ILE A 139 2.50 11.03 12.33
CA ILE A 139 2.21 10.72 13.73
C ILE A 139 1.41 9.41 13.77
N VAL A 140 1.97 8.41 14.43
CA VAL A 140 1.31 7.10 14.63
C VAL A 140 0.53 7.13 15.93
N SER A 141 -0.77 6.86 15.85
CA SER A 141 -1.64 6.78 17.04
C SER A 141 -1.90 5.33 17.40
N ASP A 142 -1.41 4.89 18.55
CA ASP A 142 -1.82 3.62 19.16
C ASP A 142 -3.16 3.81 19.88
N ILE A 143 -4.28 3.56 19.21
CA ILE A 143 -5.59 3.53 19.88
C ILE A 143 -5.92 2.09 20.21
N PRO A 144 -5.94 1.71 21.52
CA PRO A 144 -6.47 0.43 21.96
C PRO A 144 -8.00 0.45 21.79
N GLY A 145 -8.58 -0.53 21.13
CA GLY A 145 -10.03 -0.72 21.18
C GLY A 145 -10.75 -0.95 19.87
N THR A 146 -10.11 -1.59 18.90
CA THR A 146 -10.83 -2.21 17.79
C THR A 146 -10.62 -3.71 17.82
N THR A 147 -11.71 -4.43 17.70
CA THR A 147 -11.89 -5.90 17.69
C THR A 147 -10.67 -6.70 17.22
N ILE A 148 -10.49 -7.81 17.87
CA ILE A 148 -9.37 -8.77 17.93
C ILE A 148 -8.74 -9.21 16.58
N ASP A 149 -9.30 -8.87 15.41
CA ASP A 149 -8.93 -9.47 14.12
C ASP A 149 -8.40 -8.51 13.03
N SER A 150 -8.42 -7.21 13.20
CA SER A 150 -7.85 -6.29 12.21
C SER A 150 -6.79 -5.38 12.81
N VAL A 151 -5.56 -5.52 12.38
CA VAL A 151 -4.47 -4.64 12.84
C VAL A 151 -4.37 -3.47 11.88
N ASP A 152 -5.29 -2.55 12.04
CA ASP A 152 -5.26 -1.26 11.38
C ASP A 152 -4.31 -0.33 12.13
N THR A 153 -3.56 0.48 11.39
CA THR A 153 -2.69 1.51 11.97
C THR A 153 -3.28 2.88 11.69
N ARG A 154 -3.63 3.62 12.73
CA ARG A 154 -4.03 5.02 12.59
C ARG A 154 -2.80 5.91 12.50
N VAL A 155 -2.86 6.85 11.58
CA VAL A 155 -1.81 7.84 11.36
C VAL A 155 -2.42 9.22 11.18
N GLU A 156 -1.64 10.24 11.52
CA GLU A 156 -1.96 11.62 11.22
C GLU A 156 -0.89 12.18 10.28
N PHE A 157 -1.33 12.85 9.23
CA PHE A 157 -0.49 13.55 8.28
C PHE A 157 -1.07 14.95 7.99
N LYS A 158 -0.30 15.98 8.22
CA LYS A 158 -0.72 17.39 8.05
C LYS A 158 -2.03 17.73 8.80
N GLY A 159 -2.20 17.21 10.02
CA GLY A 159 -3.38 17.45 10.86
C GLY A 159 -4.62 16.64 10.48
N LYS A 160 -4.53 15.71 9.55
CA LYS A 160 -5.62 14.83 9.12
C LYS A 160 -5.34 13.38 9.47
N GLN A 161 -6.40 12.66 9.88
CA GLN A 161 -6.30 11.25 10.28
C GLN A 161 -6.58 10.31 9.11
N TYR A 162 -5.84 9.20 9.07
CA TYR A 162 -5.97 8.13 8.08
C TYR A 162 -5.78 6.77 8.74
N ILE A 163 -6.27 5.71 8.09
CA ILE A 163 -6.09 4.33 8.53
C ILE A 163 -5.32 3.57 7.44
N PHE A 164 -4.15 3.04 7.78
CA PHE A 164 -3.53 1.98 6.99
C PHE A 164 -4.15 0.64 7.39
N ALA A 165 -4.87 0.02 6.45
CA ALA A 165 -5.58 -1.23 6.69
C ALA A 165 -4.65 -2.43 6.64
N ASP A 166 -4.94 -3.44 7.48
CA ASP A 166 -4.27 -4.75 7.53
C ASP A 166 -2.74 -4.70 7.63
N THR A 167 -2.26 -3.98 8.63
CA THR A 167 -0.82 -3.89 8.93
C THR A 167 -0.31 -5.01 9.85
N ALA A 168 -1.10 -6.07 10.12
CA ALA A 168 -0.77 -7.15 11.04
C ALA A 168 0.57 -7.86 10.75
N GLY A 169 0.87 -8.06 9.46
CA GLY A 169 2.14 -8.64 9.04
C GLY A 169 3.36 -7.74 9.22
N ILE A 170 3.15 -6.46 9.49
CA ILE A 170 4.17 -5.41 9.52
C ILE A 170 4.73 -5.26 10.93
N ARG A 171 3.87 -5.25 11.94
CA ARG A 171 4.27 -5.06 13.34
C ARG A 171 5.04 -6.23 13.95
N ARG A 172 4.90 -7.45 13.43
CA ARG A 172 5.59 -8.65 13.98
C ARG A 172 7.11 -8.63 13.87
N LYS A 173 7.68 -7.84 12.94
CA LYS A 173 9.14 -7.73 12.78
C LYS A 173 9.81 -6.77 13.77
N ASN A 174 9.06 -5.89 14.43
CA ASN A 174 9.64 -4.91 15.37
C ASN A 174 9.70 -5.39 16.83
N LYS A 175 9.26 -6.62 17.13
CA LYS A 175 9.32 -7.17 18.51
C LYS A 175 10.48 -8.12 18.77
N THR A 176 11.45 -8.23 17.86
CA THR A 176 12.61 -9.11 18.04
C THR A 176 13.90 -8.30 18.01
N THR A 177 14.00 -7.32 18.91
CA THR A 177 15.30 -6.74 19.31
C THR A 177 15.15 -6.23 20.76
N GLU A 178 15.25 -7.15 21.67
CA GLU A 178 15.83 -7.00 23.00
C GLU A 178 16.88 -8.08 23.18
#